data_5ffcf64afe382724851ae2111093fd33
#
_entry.id   5ffcf64afe382724851ae2111093fd33
#
_cell.length_a   1.000
_cell.length_b   1.000
_cell.length_c   1.000
_cell.angle_alpha   90.00
_cell.angle_beta   90.00
_cell.angle_gamma   90.00
#
_symmetry.space_group_name_H-M   'P 1'
#
loop_
_entity.id
_entity.type
_entity.pdbx_description
1 polymer ?
#
loop_
_entity_poly.entity_id
_entity_poly.type
_entity_poly.pdbx_seq_one_letter_code
_entity_poly.pdbx_strand_id
1 'polypeptide(L)' 'MKKFKDACDECGKFDYCKGYNGKVLCPECIAKQEEPKDASTD' A
#
# COMPACT_ATOMS: atom_id res chain seq x y z
N MET A 1 0.96 13.73 -16.99
CA MET A 1 1.08 12.33 -16.83
C MET A 1 -0.16 11.72 -16.27
N LYS A 2 -0.51 10.58 -16.77
CA LYS A 2 -1.70 9.90 -16.29
C LYS A 2 -1.34 8.79 -15.36
N LYS A 3 -2.13 8.61 -14.35
CA LYS A 3 -1.93 7.54 -13.41
C LYS A 3 -3.01 6.51 -13.58
N PHE A 4 -2.65 5.28 -13.45
CA PHE A 4 -3.61 4.19 -13.58
C PHE A 4 -3.75 3.50 -12.24
N LYS A 5 -4.98 3.08 -11.97
CA LYS A 5 -5.24 2.35 -10.74
C LYS A 5 -4.94 0.88 -10.94
N ASP A 6 -4.43 0.26 -9.94
CA ASP A 6 -4.11 -1.16 -9.99
C ASP A 6 -4.72 -1.85 -8.79
N ALA A 7 -4.89 -3.13 -8.91
CA ALA A 7 -5.43 -3.91 -7.81
C ALA A 7 -4.31 -4.20 -6.82
N CYS A 8 -4.56 -3.91 -5.57
CA CYS A 8 -3.60 -4.18 -4.52
C CYS A 8 -3.40 -5.67 -4.38
N ASP A 9 -2.16 -6.08 -4.22
CA ASP A 9 -1.85 -7.49 -4.10
C ASP A 9 -2.13 -7.99 -2.69
N GLU A 10 -2.38 -7.08 -1.78
CA GLU A 10 -2.61 -7.45 -0.40
C GLU A 10 -4.09 -7.45 -0.05
N CYS A 11 -4.74 -6.33 -0.21
CA CYS A 11 -6.15 -6.23 0.13
C CYS A 11 -7.05 -6.35 -1.09
N GLY A 12 -6.50 -6.28 -2.27
CA GLY A 12 -7.30 -6.41 -3.47
C GLY A 12 -8.05 -5.15 -3.85
N LYS A 13 -7.75 -4.05 -3.19
CA LYS A 13 -8.46 -2.83 -3.47
C LYS A 13 -7.88 -2.15 -4.71
N PHE A 14 -8.74 -1.53 -5.47
CA PHE A 14 -8.32 -0.85 -6.70
C PHE A 14 -7.93 0.58 -6.36
N ASP A 15 -6.67 0.89 -6.45
CA ASP A 15 -6.19 2.22 -6.10
C ASP A 15 -4.88 2.48 -6.82
N TYR A 16 -4.30 3.63 -6.58
CA TYR A 16 -3.02 3.99 -7.20
C TYR A 16 -1.91 3.28 -6.47
N CYS A 17 -1.74 2.00 -6.75
CA CYS A 17 -0.77 1.20 -6.04
C CYS A 17 0.63 1.48 -6.51
N LYS A 18 1.60 1.09 -5.71
CA LYS A 18 2.99 1.24 -6.03
C LYS A 18 3.71 -0.08 -5.85
N GLY A 19 4.87 -0.19 -6.48
CA GLY A 19 5.69 -1.37 -6.30
C GLY A 19 6.34 -1.31 -4.93
N TYR A 20 6.10 -2.29 -4.11
CA TYR A 20 6.64 -2.34 -2.77
C TYR A 20 7.02 -3.77 -2.43
N ASN A 21 8.31 -4.00 -2.16
CA ASN A 21 8.76 -5.34 -1.81
C ASN A 21 8.42 -6.35 -2.90
N GLY A 22 8.53 -5.94 -4.14
CA GLY A 22 8.25 -6.85 -5.23
C GLY A 22 6.78 -7.08 -5.48
N LYS A 23 5.93 -6.33 -4.85
CA LYS A 23 4.50 -6.47 -5.04
C LYS A 23 3.87 -5.12 -5.29
N VAL A 24 2.65 -5.16 -5.79
CA VAL A 24 1.92 -3.92 -6.03
C VAL A 24 0.96 -3.73 -4.86
N LEU A 25 1.20 -2.70 -4.07
CA LEU A 25 0.40 -2.45 -2.88
C LEU A 25 -0.21 -1.07 -2.95
N CYS A 26 -1.40 -0.92 -2.41
CA CYS A 26 -2.05 0.37 -2.37
C CYS A 26 -1.38 1.23 -1.29
N PRO A 27 -1.55 2.55 -1.37
CA PRO A 27 -0.88 3.42 -0.42
C PRO A 27 -1.28 3.13 1.03
N GLU A 28 -2.45 2.61 1.23
CA GLU A 28 -2.87 2.27 2.59
C GLU A 28 -2.09 1.09 3.10
N CYS A 29 -1.92 0.08 2.28
CA CYS A 29 -1.17 -1.10 2.68
C CYS A 29 0.30 -0.73 2.91
N ILE A 30 0.83 0.11 2.04
CA ILE A 30 2.21 0.52 2.19
C ILE A 30 2.39 1.27 3.50
N ALA A 31 1.45 2.15 3.82
CA ALA A 31 1.54 2.89 5.06
C ALA A 31 1.51 1.97 6.26
N LYS A 32 0.70 0.94 6.19
CA LYS A 32 0.64 0.01 7.30
C LYS A 32 1.94 -0.75 7.44
N GLN A 33 2.56 -1.07 6.33
CA GLN A 33 3.82 -1.79 6.42
C GLN A 33 4.92 -0.94 6.98
N GLU A 34 4.91 0.35 6.64
CA GLU A 34 5.96 1.23 7.11
C GLU A 34 5.69 1.75 8.50
N GLU A 35 4.50 1.61 8.97
CA GLU A 35 4.16 2.13 10.29
C GLU A 35 4.74 1.24 11.38
N PRO A 36 5.52 1.77 12.29
CA PRO A 36 6.11 0.96 13.36
C PRO A 36 5.03 0.50 14.31
N LYS A 37 5.22 -0.70 14.82
CA LYS A 37 4.25 -1.25 15.74
C LYS A 37 4.11 -0.41 16.96
N ASP A 38 5.19 0.11 17.45
CA ASP A 38 5.13 0.88 18.67
C ASP A 38 4.33 2.13 18.52
N ALA A 39 4.31 2.69 17.36
CA ALA A 39 3.62 3.95 17.22
C ALA A 39 2.14 3.81 17.39
N SER A 40 1.63 2.68 17.20
CA SER A 40 0.20 2.54 17.30
C SER A 40 -0.27 2.45 18.70
N THR A 41 0.59 2.33 19.62
CA THR A 41 0.17 2.23 20.94
C THR A 41 -0.13 3.45 21.49
N ASP A 42 -0.57 3.87 22.00
CA ASP A 42 -0.79 5.01 22.56
C ASP A 42 -1.54 5.12 23.28
#